data_30ba73dfadf433e511261a93180037bd
#
_entry.id   30ba73dfadf433e511261a93180037bd
#
_cell.length_a   1.000
_cell.length_b   1.000
_cell.length_c   1.000
_cell.angle_alpha   90.00
_cell.angle_beta   90.00
_cell.angle_gamma   90.00
#
_symmetry.space_group_name_H-M   'P 1'
#
loop_
_entity.id
_entity.type
_entity.pdbx_description
1 polymer ?
#
loop_
_entity_poly.entity_id
_entity_poly.type
_entity_poly.pdbx_seq_one_letter_code
_entity_poly.pdbx_strand_id
1 'polypeptide(L)'
;ARRMLDDAREQVAAALGADIHEVIFTSGATESDALGVMAAARGMHGRDDARDLIVVSGLEHDAVAHQREVASREGFSWEVLPVDAGGVSILPRVSGDDAPASWDGRLALGSMTLVSSEIGTIQPVADFAELVQASGGLVHSDAAQAIPTLDVSFAELGLDLMSVGGHKVGAPAGIGVLLARRGIPMTTDRP
;
A
#
# COMPACT_ATOMS: atom_id res chain seq x y z
N ALA A 1 -22.85 7.15 18.82
CA ALA A 1 -21.45 6.84 18.49
C ALA A 1 -21.36 5.83 17.33
N ARG A 2 -21.91 4.58 17.44
CA ARG A 2 -21.78 3.54 16.40
C ARG A 2 -22.29 4.00 15.02
N ARG A 3 -23.53 4.53 14.96
CA ARG A 3 -24.11 5.04 13.72
C ARG A 3 -23.23 6.11 13.04
N MET A 4 -22.62 7.03 13.81
CA MET A 4 -21.72 8.04 13.23
C MET A 4 -20.46 7.44 12.60
N LEU A 5 -19.95 6.35 13.19
CA LEU A 5 -18.80 5.62 12.61
C LEU A 5 -19.20 4.89 11.33
N ASP A 6 -20.39 4.30 11.32
CA ASP A 6 -20.90 3.59 10.14
C ASP A 6 -21.17 4.59 8.99
N ASP A 7 -21.82 5.72 9.29
CA ASP A 7 -22.06 6.83 8.34
C ASP A 7 -20.70 7.36 7.78
N ALA A 8 -19.67 7.51 8.63
CA ALA A 8 -18.33 7.95 8.21
C ALA A 8 -17.63 6.92 7.30
N ARG A 9 -17.76 5.61 7.61
CA ARG A 9 -17.23 4.55 6.74
C ARG A 9 -17.89 4.55 5.36
N GLU A 10 -19.21 4.71 5.32
CA GLU A 10 -19.95 4.80 4.05
C GLU A 10 -19.46 5.96 3.19
N GLN A 11 -19.25 7.14 3.80
CA GLN A 11 -18.75 8.32 3.09
C GLN A 11 -17.32 8.11 2.56
N VAL A 12 -16.43 7.55 3.37
CA VAL A 12 -15.04 7.26 2.95
C VAL A 12 -15.03 6.21 1.85
N ALA A 13 -15.78 5.13 2.01
CA ALA A 13 -15.88 4.06 1.02
C ALA A 13 -16.39 4.60 -0.33
N ALA A 14 -17.47 5.39 -0.30
CA ALA A 14 -18.02 6.00 -1.51
C ALA A 14 -17.05 6.97 -2.18
N ALA A 15 -16.31 7.76 -1.41
CA ALA A 15 -15.35 8.73 -1.93
C ALA A 15 -14.11 8.09 -2.56
N LEU A 16 -13.73 6.89 -2.14
CA LEU A 16 -12.49 6.23 -2.55
C LEU A 16 -12.71 4.95 -3.37
N GLY A 17 -13.95 4.68 -3.79
CA GLY A 17 -14.27 3.49 -4.60
C GLY A 17 -14.01 2.17 -3.88
N ALA A 18 -14.35 2.09 -2.58
CA ALA A 18 -14.15 0.91 -1.75
C ALA A 18 -15.49 0.40 -1.17
N ASP A 19 -15.50 -0.82 -0.61
CA ASP A 19 -16.60 -1.33 0.21
C ASP A 19 -16.48 -0.79 1.66
N ILE A 20 -17.62 -0.58 2.33
CA ILE A 20 -17.67 -0.10 3.71
C ILE A 20 -16.86 -1.00 4.69
N HIS A 21 -16.79 -2.30 4.40
CA HIS A 21 -16.06 -3.26 5.22
C HIS A 21 -14.55 -3.28 4.96
N GLU A 22 -14.08 -2.54 3.97
CA GLU A 22 -12.66 -2.35 3.65
C GLU A 22 -12.06 -1.15 4.38
N VAL A 23 -12.89 -0.30 4.99
CA VAL A 23 -12.47 0.93 5.68
C VAL A 23 -12.02 0.63 7.11
N ILE A 24 -10.76 0.89 7.42
CA ILE A 24 -10.17 0.80 8.75
C ILE A 24 -9.70 2.20 9.16
N PHE A 25 -10.29 2.77 10.21
CA PHE A 25 -9.82 4.04 10.76
C PHE A 25 -8.52 3.85 11.55
N THR A 26 -7.57 4.76 11.35
CA THR A 26 -6.26 4.81 11.99
C THR A 26 -6.01 6.20 12.56
N SER A 27 -4.88 6.38 13.24
CA SER A 27 -4.46 7.69 13.75
C SER A 27 -3.82 8.61 12.70
N GLY A 28 -3.58 8.10 11.49
CA GLY A 28 -2.97 8.85 10.39
C GLY A 28 -2.39 7.95 9.30
N ALA A 29 -1.90 8.54 8.20
CA ALA A 29 -1.28 7.80 7.11
C ALA A 29 -0.09 6.97 7.60
N THR A 30 0.73 7.48 8.50
CA THR A 30 1.89 6.76 9.06
C THR A 30 1.51 5.42 9.72
N GLU A 31 0.41 5.39 10.49
CA GLU A 31 -0.10 4.13 11.06
C GLU A 31 -0.69 3.24 9.97
N SER A 32 -1.41 3.82 9.01
CA SER A 32 -1.97 3.08 7.87
C SER A 32 -0.86 2.40 7.06
N ASP A 33 0.23 3.12 6.76
CA ASP A 33 1.39 2.59 6.02
C ASP A 33 2.07 1.44 6.78
N ALA A 34 2.34 1.65 8.07
CA ALA A 34 2.97 0.62 8.89
C ALA A 34 2.11 -0.65 8.98
N LEU A 35 0.79 -0.49 9.17
CA LEU A 35 -0.16 -1.60 9.17
C LEU A 35 -0.27 -2.23 7.77
N GLY A 36 -0.46 -1.42 6.73
CA GLY A 36 -0.63 -1.89 5.36
C GLY A 36 0.57 -2.72 4.90
N VAL A 37 1.78 -2.22 5.12
CA VAL A 37 3.01 -2.91 4.70
C VAL A 37 3.28 -4.15 5.55
N MET A 38 3.44 -3.98 6.86
CA MET A 38 3.94 -5.08 7.69
C MET A 38 2.89 -6.11 8.04
N ALA A 39 1.64 -5.71 8.32
CA ALA A 39 0.61 -6.71 8.65
C ALA A 39 0.24 -7.58 7.45
N ALA A 40 0.23 -7.01 6.24
CA ALA A 40 -0.01 -7.77 5.02
C ALA A 40 1.17 -8.69 4.68
N ALA A 41 2.41 -8.20 4.74
CA ALA A 41 3.59 -9.03 4.51
C ALA A 41 3.65 -10.23 5.47
N ARG A 42 3.43 -10.01 6.78
CA ARG A 42 3.35 -11.09 7.79
C ARG A 42 2.21 -12.06 7.51
N GLY A 43 1.06 -11.55 7.07
CA GLY A 43 -0.08 -12.37 6.72
C GLY A 43 0.20 -13.29 5.53
N MET A 44 0.92 -12.80 4.52
CA MET A 44 1.36 -13.58 3.36
C MET A 44 2.40 -14.61 3.76
N HIS A 45 3.44 -14.21 4.49
CA HIS A 45 4.49 -15.11 5.00
C HIS A 45 3.92 -16.20 5.91
N GLY A 46 2.93 -15.88 6.74
CA GLY A 46 2.26 -16.85 7.61
C GLY A 46 1.41 -17.89 6.87
N ARG A 47 1.04 -17.64 5.61
CA ARG A 47 0.37 -18.63 4.74
C ARG A 47 1.36 -19.47 3.93
N ASP A 48 2.48 -18.87 3.57
CA ASP A 48 3.53 -19.47 2.76
C ASP A 48 4.86 -18.82 3.15
N ASP A 49 5.74 -19.56 3.82
CA ASP A 49 7.01 -19.09 4.35
C ASP A 49 8.03 -18.71 3.27
N ALA A 50 7.83 -19.15 2.02
CA ALA A 50 8.62 -18.70 0.88
C ALA A 50 8.37 -17.24 0.51
N ARG A 51 7.23 -16.64 0.94
CA ARG A 51 6.91 -15.24 0.69
C ARG A 51 7.61 -14.32 1.69
N ASP A 52 8.86 -14.04 1.40
CA ASP A 52 9.81 -13.31 2.25
C ASP A 52 10.29 -11.99 1.64
N LEU A 53 9.77 -11.58 0.47
CA LEU A 53 10.22 -10.38 -0.23
C LEU A 53 9.18 -9.25 -0.13
N ILE A 54 9.67 -8.06 0.21
CA ILE A 54 8.92 -6.80 0.12
C ILE A 54 9.61 -5.91 -0.92
N VAL A 55 8.87 -5.42 -1.90
CA VAL A 55 9.37 -4.52 -2.96
C VAL A 55 8.72 -3.15 -2.80
N VAL A 56 9.51 -2.09 -2.81
CA VAL A 56 9.00 -0.72 -2.63
C VAL A 56 9.54 0.23 -3.68
N SER A 57 8.82 1.32 -3.93
CA SER A 57 9.33 2.46 -4.72
C SER A 57 10.50 3.14 -4.00
N GLY A 58 11.47 3.68 -4.75
CA GLY A 58 12.51 4.57 -4.22
C GLY A 58 12.00 5.96 -3.79
N LEU A 59 10.71 6.24 -3.97
CA LEU A 59 10.06 7.53 -3.65
C LEU A 59 9.07 7.42 -2.49
N GLU A 60 9.11 6.31 -1.76
CA GLU A 60 8.23 6.11 -0.60
C GLU A 60 8.43 7.16 0.48
N HIS A 61 7.33 7.51 1.15
CA HIS A 61 7.39 8.30 2.37
C HIS A 61 8.13 7.52 3.47
N ASP A 62 8.78 8.24 4.41
CA ASP A 62 9.51 7.67 5.55
C ASP A 62 8.69 6.65 6.35
N ALA A 63 7.37 6.83 6.42
CA ALA A 63 6.47 5.89 7.09
C ALA A 63 6.54 4.47 6.51
N VAL A 64 6.72 4.34 5.19
CA VAL A 64 6.95 3.07 4.50
C VAL A 64 8.43 2.70 4.55
N ALA A 65 9.33 3.62 4.18
CA ALA A 65 10.77 3.35 4.07
C ALA A 65 11.38 2.83 5.39
N HIS A 66 10.97 3.36 6.54
CA HIS A 66 11.44 2.92 7.86
C HIS A 66 10.93 1.52 8.25
N GLN A 67 9.91 0.97 7.58
CA GLN A 67 9.50 -0.43 7.80
C GLN A 67 10.59 -1.43 7.39
N ARG A 68 11.58 -1.01 6.59
CA ARG A 68 12.75 -1.84 6.24
C ARG A 68 13.46 -2.43 7.46
N GLU A 69 13.59 -1.64 8.54
CA GLU A 69 14.26 -2.12 9.75
C GLU A 69 13.44 -3.21 10.45
N VAL A 70 12.12 -3.03 10.51
CA VAL A 70 11.20 -4.02 11.09
C VAL A 70 11.22 -5.29 10.24
N ALA A 71 11.05 -5.15 8.93
CA ALA A 71 11.07 -6.23 7.95
C ALA A 71 12.36 -7.06 8.06
N SER A 72 13.53 -6.40 8.14
CA SER A 72 14.83 -7.08 8.27
C SER A 72 14.94 -7.89 9.57
N ARG A 73 14.42 -7.36 10.69
CA ARG A 73 14.42 -8.10 11.99
C ARG A 73 13.53 -9.33 11.95
N GLU A 74 12.51 -9.32 11.12
CA GLU A 74 11.54 -10.40 10.94
C GLU A 74 11.90 -11.35 9.79
N GLY A 75 13.07 -11.17 9.16
CA GLY A 75 13.61 -12.07 8.14
C GLY A 75 13.18 -11.76 6.71
N PHE A 76 12.43 -10.67 6.47
CA PHE A 76 12.07 -10.26 5.13
C PHE A 76 13.25 -9.65 4.36
N SER A 77 13.35 -10.00 3.10
CA SER A 77 14.15 -9.31 2.10
C SER A 77 13.47 -8.01 1.68
N TRP A 78 14.24 -6.96 1.39
CA TRP A 78 13.72 -5.64 1.01
C TRP A 78 14.38 -5.17 -0.28
N GLU A 79 13.59 -5.00 -1.34
CA GLU A 79 14.02 -4.48 -2.63
C GLU A 79 13.47 -3.09 -2.86
N VAL A 80 14.28 -2.20 -3.41
CA VAL A 80 13.88 -0.83 -3.75
C VAL A 80 13.94 -0.66 -5.24
N LEU A 81 12.83 -0.29 -5.87
CA LEU A 81 12.79 0.02 -7.28
C LEU A 81 13.56 1.30 -7.58
N PRO A 82 14.38 1.31 -8.64
CA PRO A 82 15.08 2.52 -9.06
C PRO A 82 14.09 3.58 -9.56
N VAL A 83 14.57 4.82 -9.57
CA VAL A 83 13.82 5.99 -10.04
C VAL A 83 14.58 6.62 -11.20
N ASP A 84 13.87 7.04 -12.24
CA ASP A 84 14.47 7.74 -13.38
C ASP A 84 14.74 9.22 -13.09
N ALA A 85 15.35 9.91 -14.07
CA ALA A 85 15.65 11.33 -13.95
C ALA A 85 14.41 12.24 -13.91
N GLY A 86 13.24 11.72 -14.31
CA GLY A 86 11.94 12.40 -14.22
C GLY A 86 11.26 12.21 -12.87
N GLY A 87 11.86 11.41 -11.97
CA GLY A 87 11.25 11.11 -10.66
C GLY A 87 10.12 10.10 -10.75
N VAL A 88 10.19 9.16 -11.69
CA VAL A 88 9.23 8.06 -11.85
C VAL A 88 9.91 6.73 -11.58
N SER A 89 9.25 5.85 -10.83
CA SER A 89 9.76 4.52 -10.53
C SER A 89 9.90 3.68 -11.79
N ILE A 90 11.06 3.04 -11.95
CA ILE A 90 11.34 2.17 -13.09
C ILE A 90 10.85 0.77 -12.75
N LEU A 91 9.79 0.33 -13.42
CA LEU A 91 9.26 -1.01 -13.26
C LEU A 91 10.14 -2.06 -13.96
N PRO A 92 10.24 -3.28 -13.42
CA PRO A 92 10.90 -4.39 -14.09
C PRO A 92 10.29 -4.64 -15.48
N ARG A 93 11.15 -4.90 -16.47
CA ARG A 93 10.70 -5.31 -17.79
C ARG A 93 10.46 -6.82 -17.81
N VAL A 94 9.25 -7.19 -18.15
CA VAL A 94 8.84 -8.59 -18.30
C VAL A 94 8.30 -8.82 -19.72
N SER A 95 8.23 -10.06 -20.18
CA SER A 95 7.67 -10.41 -21.47
C SER A 95 6.23 -10.90 -21.29
N GLY A 96 5.26 -10.17 -21.82
CA GLY A 96 3.84 -10.49 -21.64
C GLY A 96 3.36 -10.25 -20.22
N ASP A 97 2.48 -11.10 -19.74
CA ASP A 97 1.88 -11.03 -18.39
C ASP A 97 2.74 -11.75 -17.32
N ASP A 98 4.01 -11.99 -17.60
CA ASP A 98 4.90 -12.70 -16.69
C ASP A 98 5.29 -11.82 -15.48
N ALA A 99 5.55 -12.47 -14.37
CA ALA A 99 6.14 -11.83 -13.19
C ALA A 99 7.66 -11.71 -13.34
N PRO A 100 8.30 -10.71 -12.70
CA PRO A 100 9.76 -10.72 -12.57
C PRO A 100 10.23 -12.01 -11.89
N ALA A 101 11.20 -12.70 -12.50
CA ALA A 101 11.65 -14.00 -12.00
C ALA A 101 12.18 -13.96 -10.55
N SER A 102 12.71 -12.80 -10.10
CA SER A 102 13.16 -12.59 -8.71
C SER A 102 12.00 -12.43 -7.70
N TRP A 103 10.78 -12.16 -8.18
CA TRP A 103 9.59 -11.98 -7.35
C TRP A 103 8.74 -13.24 -7.28
N ASP A 104 8.85 -14.11 -8.30
CA ASP A 104 8.00 -15.30 -8.43
C ASP A 104 8.11 -16.21 -7.20
N GLY A 105 6.96 -16.50 -6.59
CA GLY A 105 6.83 -17.30 -5.37
C GLY A 105 7.37 -16.66 -4.09
N ARG A 106 8.12 -15.54 -4.18
CA ARG A 106 8.73 -14.88 -3.02
C ARG A 106 8.05 -13.59 -2.59
N LEU A 107 7.39 -12.90 -3.50
CA LEU A 107 6.81 -11.58 -3.23
C LEU A 107 5.65 -11.70 -2.22
N ALA A 108 5.83 -11.16 -1.02
CA ALA A 108 4.78 -11.00 -0.03
C ALA A 108 3.97 -9.72 -0.32
N LEU A 109 4.67 -8.60 -0.57
CA LEU A 109 4.03 -7.30 -0.75
C LEU A 109 4.86 -6.39 -1.66
N GLY A 110 4.16 -5.68 -2.55
CA GLY A 110 4.68 -4.51 -3.25
C GLY A 110 4.06 -3.22 -2.71
N SER A 111 4.86 -2.17 -2.45
CA SER A 111 4.37 -0.85 -2.06
C SER A 111 4.87 0.22 -3.01
N MET A 112 3.97 1.11 -3.46
CA MET A 112 4.31 2.25 -4.28
C MET A 112 3.45 3.45 -3.91
N THR A 113 4.10 4.57 -3.52
CA THR A 113 3.39 5.83 -3.30
C THR A 113 2.69 6.26 -4.60
N LEU A 114 1.46 6.76 -4.51
CA LEU A 114 0.72 7.20 -5.71
C LEU A 114 1.23 8.56 -6.21
N VAL A 115 1.55 9.47 -5.29
CA VAL A 115 2.15 10.78 -5.57
C VAL A 115 3.29 11.01 -4.61
N SER A 116 4.49 11.26 -5.14
CA SER A 116 5.66 11.57 -4.31
C SER A 116 5.44 12.85 -3.51
N SER A 117 5.65 12.79 -2.19
CA SER A 117 5.54 13.93 -1.29
C SER A 117 6.64 14.97 -1.50
N GLU A 118 7.79 14.56 -2.05
CA GLU A 118 8.96 15.42 -2.22
C GLU A 118 8.97 16.19 -3.54
N ILE A 119 8.57 15.52 -4.62
CA ILE A 119 8.72 16.06 -5.99
C ILE A 119 7.40 16.14 -6.76
N GLY A 120 6.29 15.61 -6.21
CA GLY A 120 4.95 15.74 -6.78
C GLY A 120 4.70 14.87 -8.02
N THR A 121 5.58 13.93 -8.36
CA THR A 121 5.39 13.03 -9.50
C THR A 121 4.35 11.96 -9.21
N ILE A 122 3.50 11.68 -10.20
CA ILE A 122 2.53 10.58 -10.17
C ILE A 122 3.24 9.30 -10.57
N GLN A 123 3.08 8.25 -9.78
CA GLN A 123 3.76 6.98 -9.99
C GLN A 123 2.86 5.99 -10.75
N PRO A 124 3.44 5.02 -11.51
CA PRO A 124 2.70 4.05 -12.32
C PRO A 124 2.15 2.91 -11.44
N VAL A 125 1.25 3.26 -10.50
CA VAL A 125 0.75 2.32 -9.48
C VAL A 125 -0.10 1.20 -10.09
N ALA A 126 -0.91 1.49 -11.12
CA ALA A 126 -1.72 0.46 -11.77
C ALA A 126 -0.84 -0.60 -12.48
N ASP A 127 0.15 -0.17 -13.26
CA ASP A 127 1.09 -1.09 -13.92
C ASP A 127 1.90 -1.90 -12.89
N PHE A 128 2.29 -1.24 -11.78
CA PHE A 128 2.96 -1.92 -10.68
C PHE A 128 2.06 -2.96 -10.02
N ALA A 129 0.78 -2.65 -9.83
CA ALA A 129 -0.20 -3.57 -9.26
C ALA A 129 -0.33 -4.86 -10.10
N GLU A 130 -0.38 -4.74 -11.43
CA GLU A 130 -0.41 -5.88 -12.33
C GLU A 130 0.81 -6.79 -12.15
N LEU A 131 2.02 -6.23 -12.09
CA LEU A 131 3.26 -6.99 -11.88
C LEU A 131 3.30 -7.70 -10.52
N VAL A 132 2.89 -7.02 -9.45
CA VAL A 132 2.86 -7.59 -8.10
C VAL A 132 1.84 -8.73 -8.02
N GLN A 133 0.65 -8.54 -8.60
CA GLN A 133 -0.40 -9.56 -8.63
C GLN A 133 -0.01 -10.78 -9.49
N ALA A 134 0.65 -10.56 -10.63
CA ALA A 134 1.21 -11.65 -11.44
C ALA A 134 2.22 -12.50 -10.65
N SER A 135 2.96 -11.86 -9.70
CA SER A 135 3.87 -12.56 -8.77
C SER A 135 3.14 -13.19 -7.57
N GLY A 136 1.83 -13.04 -7.47
CA GLY A 136 1.00 -13.52 -6.35
C GLY A 136 1.21 -12.75 -5.05
N GLY A 137 1.83 -11.56 -5.07
CA GLY A 137 1.97 -10.66 -3.93
C GLY A 137 0.74 -9.78 -3.70
N LEU A 138 0.70 -9.09 -2.57
CA LEU A 138 -0.29 -8.04 -2.28
C LEU A 138 0.24 -6.66 -2.67
N VAL A 139 -0.66 -5.75 -3.05
CA VAL A 139 -0.31 -4.39 -3.48
C VAL A 139 -0.79 -3.37 -2.47
N HIS A 140 0.15 -2.55 -1.99
CA HIS A 140 -0.12 -1.38 -1.16
C HIS A 140 0.23 -0.09 -1.90
N SER A 141 -0.54 0.98 -1.66
CA SER A 141 -0.18 2.33 -2.11
C SER A 141 -0.42 3.37 -1.02
N ASP A 142 0.59 4.21 -0.74
CA ASP A 142 0.38 5.45 0.01
C ASP A 142 -0.23 6.49 -0.93
N ALA A 143 -1.52 6.82 -0.72
CA ALA A 143 -2.26 7.81 -1.47
C ALA A 143 -2.45 9.14 -0.71
N ALA A 144 -1.75 9.35 0.42
CA ALA A 144 -1.96 10.53 1.26
C ALA A 144 -1.78 11.86 0.51
N GLN A 145 -0.82 11.94 -0.41
CA GLN A 145 -0.60 13.14 -1.23
C GLN A 145 -1.50 13.20 -2.47
N ALA A 146 -2.02 12.06 -2.93
CA ALA A 146 -2.85 11.99 -4.13
C ALA A 146 -4.29 12.48 -3.89
N ILE A 147 -4.91 12.07 -2.77
CA ILE A 147 -6.33 12.32 -2.47
C ILE A 147 -6.74 13.80 -2.57
N PRO A 148 -5.93 14.80 -2.13
CA PRO A 148 -6.34 16.19 -2.25
C PRO A 148 -6.41 16.72 -3.69
N THR A 149 -5.75 16.06 -4.64
CA THR A 149 -5.49 16.61 -5.98
C THR A 149 -5.90 15.74 -7.14
N LEU A 150 -6.09 14.44 -6.91
CA LEU A 150 -6.48 13.47 -7.93
C LEU A 150 -7.81 12.82 -7.55
N ASP A 151 -8.55 12.41 -8.57
CA ASP A 151 -9.67 11.48 -8.39
C ASP A 151 -9.09 10.06 -8.27
N VAL A 152 -9.17 9.49 -7.07
CA VAL A 152 -8.53 8.23 -6.72
C VAL A 152 -9.59 7.17 -6.42
N SER A 153 -9.55 6.08 -7.17
CA SER A 153 -10.40 4.91 -6.93
C SER A 153 -9.56 3.71 -6.53
N PHE A 154 -9.78 3.21 -5.31
CA PHE A 154 -9.12 2.01 -4.77
C PHE A 154 -9.32 0.79 -5.67
N ALA A 155 -10.56 0.61 -6.14
CA ALA A 155 -10.91 -0.52 -7.00
C ALA A 155 -10.27 -0.42 -8.39
N GLU A 156 -10.28 0.78 -9.02
CA GLU A 156 -9.73 0.98 -10.37
C GLU A 156 -8.22 0.88 -10.43
N LEU A 157 -7.52 1.24 -9.35
CA LEU A 157 -6.06 1.08 -9.24
C LEU A 157 -5.63 -0.38 -9.00
N GLY A 158 -6.56 -1.30 -8.79
CA GLY A 158 -6.25 -2.71 -8.56
C GLY A 158 -5.54 -3.00 -7.25
N LEU A 159 -5.66 -2.13 -6.25
CA LEU A 159 -4.95 -2.25 -4.98
C LEU A 159 -5.59 -3.28 -4.04
N ASP A 160 -4.77 -3.87 -3.18
CA ASP A 160 -5.21 -4.66 -2.03
C ASP A 160 -5.26 -3.82 -0.75
N LEU A 161 -4.36 -2.81 -0.66
CA LEU A 161 -4.27 -1.88 0.47
C LEU A 161 -4.00 -0.46 -0.03
N MET A 162 -4.61 0.54 0.63
CA MET A 162 -4.35 1.96 0.35
C MET A 162 -4.38 2.77 1.64
N SER A 163 -3.34 3.58 1.85
CA SER A 163 -3.22 4.47 3.00
C SER A 163 -3.64 5.89 2.66
N VAL A 164 -4.40 6.52 3.58
CA VAL A 164 -4.90 7.89 3.44
C VAL A 164 -4.70 8.67 4.74
N GLY A 165 -4.23 9.91 4.63
CA GLY A 165 -4.07 10.83 5.74
C GLY A 165 -5.16 11.91 5.80
N GLY A 166 -5.95 11.94 6.86
CA GLY A 166 -7.07 12.89 6.98
C GLY A 166 -6.62 14.35 6.99
N HIS A 167 -5.47 14.67 7.58
CA HIS A 167 -4.94 16.05 7.63
C HIS A 167 -4.64 16.64 6.24
N LYS A 168 -4.43 15.81 5.22
CA LYS A 168 -4.21 16.23 3.84
C LYS A 168 -5.48 16.71 3.15
N VAL A 169 -6.65 16.28 3.63
CA VAL A 169 -7.97 16.67 3.12
C VAL A 169 -8.75 17.57 4.08
N GLY A 170 -8.05 18.24 4.99
CA GLY A 170 -8.66 19.22 5.92
C GLY A 170 -9.30 18.61 7.16
N ALA A 171 -9.17 17.31 7.41
CA ALA A 171 -9.59 16.72 8.68
C ALA A 171 -8.60 17.09 9.82
N PRO A 172 -9.04 17.03 11.09
CA PRO A 172 -8.14 17.20 12.22
C PRO A 172 -6.95 16.23 12.18
N ALA A 173 -5.81 16.62 12.76
CA ALA A 173 -4.71 15.71 13.01
C ALA A 173 -5.16 14.55 13.91
N GLY A 174 -4.58 13.38 13.73
CA GLY A 174 -4.89 12.20 14.53
C GLY A 174 -5.97 11.30 13.89
N ILE A 175 -6.24 11.46 12.59
CA ILE A 175 -7.13 10.56 11.85
C ILE A 175 -6.52 10.20 10.49
N GLY A 176 -6.62 8.93 10.14
CA GLY A 176 -6.29 8.36 8.85
C GLY A 176 -7.18 7.18 8.52
N VAL A 177 -6.97 6.62 7.35
CA VAL A 177 -7.69 5.44 6.85
C VAL A 177 -6.70 4.50 6.20
N LEU A 178 -6.81 3.21 6.52
CA LEU A 178 -6.31 2.13 5.71
C LEU A 178 -7.51 1.47 5.01
N LEU A 179 -7.53 1.50 3.69
CA LEU A 179 -8.39 0.61 2.93
C LEU A 179 -7.68 -0.73 2.80
N ALA A 180 -8.39 -1.81 3.11
CA ALA A 180 -7.86 -3.17 3.02
C ALA A 180 -8.91 -4.07 2.39
N ARG A 181 -8.59 -4.66 1.23
CA ARG A 181 -9.48 -5.56 0.48
C ARG A 181 -9.91 -6.72 1.35
N ARG A 182 -11.17 -7.08 1.26
CA ARG A 182 -11.73 -8.18 2.07
C ARG A 182 -11.04 -9.50 1.75
N GLY A 183 -10.69 -10.23 2.81
CA GLY A 183 -10.14 -11.59 2.70
C GLY A 183 -8.63 -11.66 2.48
N ILE A 184 -7.93 -10.53 2.33
CA ILE A 184 -6.47 -10.55 2.33
C ILE A 184 -5.94 -10.99 3.70
N PRO A 185 -4.79 -11.69 3.74
CA PRO A 185 -4.16 -12.04 5.00
C PRO A 185 -3.51 -10.81 5.63
N MET A 186 -3.85 -10.55 6.88
CA MET A 186 -3.18 -9.52 7.68
C MET A 186 -2.89 -10.08 9.08
N THR A 187 -1.65 -9.94 9.53
CA THR A 187 -1.23 -10.33 10.87
C THR A 187 -0.61 -9.13 11.57
N THR A 188 -1.26 -8.68 12.65
CA THR A 188 -0.78 -7.55 13.47
C THR A 188 -0.02 -8.08 14.69
N ASP A 189 0.89 -7.25 15.24
CA ASP A 189 1.62 -7.55 16.49
C ASP A 189 0.72 -7.47 17.73
N ARG A 190 -0.49 -6.95 17.56
CA ARG A 190 -1.46 -6.81 18.64
C ARG A 190 -2.62 -7.76 18.40
N PRO A 191 -3.03 -8.51 19.44
CA PRO A 191 -4.20 -9.38 19.40
C PRO A 191 -5.50 -8.61 19.25
#